data_88d47703d2cf2b1daf67b4ab28622153
#
_entry.id   88d47703d2cf2b1daf67b4ab28622153
#
_cell.length_a   1.000
_cell.length_b   1.000
_cell.length_c   1.000
_cell.angle_alpha   90.00
_cell.angle_beta   90.00
_cell.angle_gamma   90.00
#
_symmetry.space_group_name_H-M   'P 1'
#
loop_
_entity.id
_entity.type
_entity.pdbx_description
1 polymer ?
#
loop_
_entity_poly.entity_id
_entity_poly.type
_entity_poly.pdbx_seq_one_letter_code
_entity_poly.pdbx_strand_id
1 'polypeptide(L)'
;MKRRLFALGLAATLSLSLLSGCGTKPSTPSDTGSSGNDSAGGKVYYLNFKPEQNAQWQELADLYTKETGVEVTVLTAASGSYETTLKSEMAKTDAPTLFQVNGPVGLAAWKDYCYDLTGSDIASQLTSEEFALMDGDKMAGIGYVIETYGIIYNKALLEQAGYSADDIKSFADLKKVAEDITARKDELGFSAFSSAGMDGSSDWRYKTHLANLPIYFEYQADGIDTTDAIKGTYLDDYKNIFDLYINNSTCDPAELAGKTGDDSRNEFLNNEAVFFQNGSWEYNNLVGDGKPFTDEDLTMLPIYIGVGDEANQGLCTGTENFWCVNKEASADDIQATLDFMYWCVTSEEGTAAMANDMGFVIPFKKAVESPNLFVKVDNALTAAGKTPVAWCFSTMPSENWKNGVGSALTAYAAGTGTWDAVVSAFVDGWATEAALNAAA
;
A
#
# COMPACT_ATOMS: atom_id res chain seq x y z
N MET A 1 -28.26 39.84 -33.19
CA MET A 1 -28.01 40.06 -34.64
C MET A 1 -26.91 39.10 -35.09
N LYS A 2 -27.28 38.36 -36.18
CA LYS A 2 -26.43 37.57 -37.12
C LYS A 2 -25.55 36.45 -36.59
N ARG A 3 -26.07 35.27 -36.58
CA ARG A 3 -25.87 33.98 -37.29
C ARG A 3 -24.81 34.04 -38.41
N ARG A 4 -23.89 33.05 -38.42
CA ARG A 4 -23.55 32.30 -39.68
C ARG A 4 -23.03 30.92 -39.30
N LEU A 5 -23.80 29.91 -39.74
CA LEU A 5 -23.45 28.51 -40.01
C LEU A 5 -22.51 28.45 -41.22
N PHE A 6 -21.61 27.45 -41.23
CA PHE A 6 -21.22 26.78 -42.46
C PHE A 6 -21.07 25.27 -42.18
N ALA A 7 -21.81 24.53 -42.98
CA ALA A 7 -21.78 23.07 -43.07
C ALA A 7 -21.21 22.68 -44.45
N LEU A 8 -20.94 21.40 -44.57
CA LEU A 8 -20.72 20.57 -45.78
C LEU A 8 -19.28 20.38 -46.31
N GLY A 9 -19.02 19.07 -46.47
CA GLY A 9 -18.24 18.49 -47.53
C GLY A 9 -17.85 17.02 -47.36
N LEU A 10 -18.77 16.15 -47.70
CA LEU A 10 -18.60 14.69 -47.87
C LEU A 10 -17.92 14.41 -49.22
N ALA A 11 -16.92 13.52 -49.27
CA ALA A 11 -16.57 12.82 -50.53
C ALA A 11 -15.92 11.45 -50.21
N ALA A 12 -16.67 10.41 -50.51
CA ALA A 12 -16.24 9.02 -50.64
C ALA A 12 -15.67 8.80 -52.05
N THR A 13 -14.58 8.05 -52.15
CA THR A 13 -14.21 7.38 -53.41
C THR A 13 -13.80 5.94 -53.16
N LEU A 14 -14.69 5.04 -53.57
CA LEU A 14 -14.38 3.62 -53.85
C LEU A 14 -13.59 3.55 -55.17
N SER A 15 -12.62 2.68 -55.23
CA SER A 15 -12.11 2.11 -56.46
C SER A 15 -11.84 0.63 -56.30
N LEU A 16 -12.71 -0.17 -56.88
CA LEU A 16 -12.48 -1.57 -57.22
C LEU A 16 -11.55 -1.63 -58.44
N SER A 17 -10.64 -2.60 -58.45
CA SER A 17 -10.11 -3.17 -59.70
C SER A 17 -9.84 -4.67 -59.53
N LEU A 18 -10.47 -5.39 -60.46
CA LEU A 18 -10.54 -6.83 -60.59
C LEU A 18 -9.37 -7.42 -61.42
N LEU A 19 -8.93 -8.62 -60.98
CA LEU A 19 -8.56 -9.84 -61.75
C LEU A 19 -7.78 -9.80 -63.05
N SER A 20 -6.69 -10.55 -63.09
CA SER A 20 -6.30 -11.56 -64.10
C SER A 20 -5.06 -12.32 -63.54
N GLY A 21 -4.89 -13.51 -63.51
CA GLY A 21 -5.22 -14.81 -63.91
C GLY A 21 -4.09 -15.52 -64.70
N CYS A 22 -3.84 -16.81 -64.35
CA CYS A 22 -2.95 -17.83 -64.99
C CYS A 22 -1.53 -17.91 -64.41
N GLY A 23 -1.10 -18.95 -63.67
CA GLY A 23 -1.19 -20.37 -63.91
C GLY A 23 0.18 -20.91 -64.31
N THR A 24 0.86 -21.71 -63.47
CA THR A 24 1.52 -22.99 -63.78
C THR A 24 2.31 -23.55 -62.61
N LYS A 25 2.34 -24.82 -62.54
CA LYS A 25 2.63 -25.95 -61.66
C LYS A 25 3.98 -25.98 -60.92
N PRO A 26 4.18 -26.96 -60.01
CA PRO A 26 4.78 -26.82 -58.70
C PRO A 26 6.24 -27.24 -58.67
N SER A 27 7.02 -26.61 -57.86
CA SER A 27 8.33 -27.11 -57.40
C SER A 27 8.29 -27.24 -55.88
N THR A 28 8.75 -28.39 -55.44
CA THR A 28 8.88 -28.90 -54.08
C THR A 28 9.46 -27.89 -53.13
N PRO A 29 8.95 -27.77 -51.89
CA PRO A 29 9.53 -26.89 -50.93
C PRO A 29 10.80 -27.49 -50.35
N SER A 30 11.89 -26.74 -50.45
CA SER A 30 13.03 -26.91 -49.58
C SER A 30 12.64 -26.45 -48.19
N ASP A 31 12.67 -27.36 -47.29
CA ASP A 31 12.52 -27.15 -45.85
C ASP A 31 13.71 -26.28 -45.35
N THR A 32 13.53 -24.99 -45.31
CA THR A 32 14.34 -24.11 -44.48
C THR A 32 13.51 -23.89 -43.22
N GLY A 33 13.79 -24.71 -42.21
CA GLY A 33 13.30 -24.53 -40.87
C GLY A 33 13.62 -23.12 -40.40
N SER A 34 12.60 -22.29 -40.38
CA SER A 34 12.54 -21.16 -39.46
C SER A 34 12.42 -21.82 -38.09
N SER A 35 13.55 -21.95 -37.41
CA SER A 35 13.51 -22.11 -35.96
C SER A 35 12.91 -20.86 -35.38
N GLY A 36 11.57 -20.85 -35.30
CA GLY A 36 10.89 -20.08 -34.29
C GLY A 36 11.49 -20.56 -32.96
N ASN A 37 12.12 -19.71 -32.25
CA ASN A 37 12.36 -19.88 -30.82
C ASN A 37 10.96 -19.96 -30.20
N ASP A 38 10.37 -21.15 -30.14
CA ASP A 38 9.39 -21.46 -29.13
C ASP A 38 10.15 -21.32 -27.81
N SER A 39 10.05 -20.19 -27.16
CA SER A 39 10.43 -20.03 -25.78
C SER A 39 9.54 -21.02 -25.01
N ALA A 40 10.10 -22.18 -24.71
CA ALA A 40 9.52 -23.17 -23.81
C ALA A 40 9.62 -22.60 -22.39
N GLY A 41 8.69 -21.74 -22.03
CA GLY A 41 8.60 -21.16 -20.69
C GLY A 41 7.46 -20.16 -20.70
N GLY A 42 6.50 -20.30 -19.80
CA GLY A 42 5.36 -19.40 -19.65
C GLY A 42 5.77 -17.93 -19.51
N LYS A 43 4.81 -17.08 -19.23
CA LYS A 43 5.00 -15.64 -18.96
C LYS A 43 4.51 -15.28 -17.57
N VAL A 44 4.95 -14.14 -17.07
CA VAL A 44 4.46 -13.55 -15.83
C VAL A 44 3.70 -12.25 -16.14
N TYR A 45 2.48 -12.14 -15.65
CA TYR A 45 1.74 -10.91 -15.63
C TYR A 45 1.48 -10.52 -14.17
N TYR A 46 2.22 -9.53 -13.67
CA TYR A 46 2.13 -9.06 -12.29
C TYR A 46 1.26 -7.81 -12.19
N LEU A 47 0.14 -7.90 -11.45
CA LEU A 47 -0.63 -6.74 -11.05
C LEU A 47 -0.10 -6.20 -9.72
N ASN A 48 0.67 -5.12 -9.79
CA ASN A 48 1.32 -4.50 -8.63
C ASN A 48 0.39 -3.54 -7.90
N PHE A 49 0.33 -3.69 -6.57
CA PHE A 49 -0.46 -2.85 -5.66
C PHE A 49 0.23 -1.50 -5.34
N LYS A 50 1.57 -1.43 -5.40
CA LYS A 50 2.37 -0.31 -4.90
C LYS A 50 2.75 0.68 -6.01
N PRO A 51 1.99 1.78 -6.20
CA PRO A 51 2.29 2.76 -7.25
C PRO A 51 3.63 3.46 -7.04
N GLU A 52 4.07 3.65 -5.80
CA GLU A 52 5.36 4.26 -5.44
C GLU A 52 6.57 3.45 -5.90
N GLN A 53 6.39 2.14 -6.17
CA GLN A 53 7.45 1.22 -6.62
C GLN A 53 7.30 0.83 -8.11
N ASN A 54 6.48 1.56 -8.88
CA ASN A 54 6.21 1.20 -10.27
C ASN A 54 7.49 1.10 -11.11
N ALA A 55 8.37 2.09 -11.04
CA ALA A 55 9.60 2.12 -11.85
C ALA A 55 10.52 0.94 -11.49
N GLN A 56 10.70 0.68 -10.20
CA GLN A 56 11.58 -0.38 -9.70
C GLN A 56 11.06 -1.77 -10.09
N TRP A 57 9.75 -1.99 -10.06
CA TRP A 57 9.16 -3.26 -10.54
C TRP A 57 9.32 -3.44 -12.05
N GLN A 58 9.24 -2.36 -12.86
CA GLN A 58 9.52 -2.44 -14.31
C GLN A 58 10.98 -2.84 -14.55
N GLU A 59 11.92 -2.18 -13.87
CA GLU A 59 13.36 -2.46 -13.99
C GLU A 59 13.70 -3.89 -13.57
N LEU A 60 13.10 -4.39 -12.48
CA LEU A 60 13.30 -5.76 -12.01
C LEU A 60 12.72 -6.80 -12.98
N ALA A 61 11.55 -6.52 -13.55
CA ALA A 61 10.93 -7.36 -14.58
C ALA A 61 11.79 -7.43 -15.85
N ASP A 62 12.31 -6.31 -16.31
CA ASP A 62 13.22 -6.26 -17.46
C ASP A 62 14.51 -7.02 -17.22
N LEU A 63 15.08 -6.93 -16.01
CA LEU A 63 16.28 -7.66 -15.61
C LEU A 63 16.03 -9.17 -15.64
N TYR A 64 14.96 -9.64 -15.00
CA TYR A 64 14.60 -11.05 -14.99
C TYR A 64 14.35 -11.59 -16.41
N THR A 65 13.60 -10.83 -17.23
CA THR A 65 13.36 -11.20 -18.63
C THR A 65 14.66 -11.31 -19.42
N LYS A 66 15.59 -10.39 -19.23
CA LYS A 66 16.91 -10.42 -19.88
C LYS A 66 17.75 -11.63 -19.46
N GLU A 67 17.69 -12.03 -18.21
CA GLU A 67 18.48 -13.15 -17.69
C GLU A 67 17.91 -14.51 -18.05
N THR A 68 16.58 -14.65 -18.01
CA THR A 68 15.92 -15.95 -18.13
C THR A 68 15.27 -16.18 -19.50
N GLY A 69 14.96 -15.12 -20.22
CA GLY A 69 14.15 -15.15 -21.44
C GLY A 69 12.66 -15.28 -21.19
N VAL A 70 12.20 -15.34 -19.93
CA VAL A 70 10.78 -15.35 -19.56
C VAL A 70 10.25 -13.93 -19.53
N GLU A 71 9.19 -13.65 -20.28
CA GLU A 71 8.55 -12.34 -20.31
C GLU A 71 7.85 -12.03 -19.00
N VAL A 72 8.14 -10.86 -18.41
CA VAL A 72 7.46 -10.36 -17.23
C VAL A 72 6.84 -9.01 -17.56
N THR A 73 5.52 -8.93 -17.49
CA THR A 73 4.76 -7.68 -17.63
C THR A 73 4.27 -7.23 -16.27
N VAL A 74 4.50 -5.97 -15.91
CA VAL A 74 4.00 -5.37 -14.67
C VAL A 74 2.97 -4.30 -15.00
N LEU A 75 1.75 -4.46 -14.50
CA LEU A 75 0.73 -3.41 -14.46
C LEU A 75 0.61 -2.90 -13.03
N THR A 76 0.80 -1.62 -12.82
CA THR A 76 0.64 -1.00 -11.50
C THR A 76 -0.71 -0.29 -11.40
N ALA A 77 -1.49 -0.64 -10.39
CA ALA A 77 -2.75 0.04 -10.10
C ALA A 77 -2.49 1.43 -9.52
N ALA A 78 -3.35 2.40 -9.85
CA ALA A 78 -3.31 3.71 -9.21
C ALA A 78 -3.70 3.60 -7.71
N SER A 79 -3.22 4.54 -6.90
CA SER A 79 -3.55 4.61 -5.47
C SER A 79 -5.07 4.55 -5.24
N GLY A 80 -5.50 3.72 -4.29
CA GLY A 80 -6.92 3.53 -3.95
C GLY A 80 -7.78 2.80 -4.98
N SER A 81 -7.19 2.33 -6.11
CA SER A 81 -7.96 1.69 -7.19
C SER A 81 -7.65 0.20 -7.40
N TYR A 82 -6.82 -0.39 -6.55
CA TYR A 82 -6.30 -1.74 -6.77
C TYR A 82 -7.41 -2.79 -6.90
N GLU A 83 -8.36 -2.85 -5.98
CA GLU A 83 -9.46 -3.84 -6.02
C GLU A 83 -10.33 -3.72 -7.28
N THR A 84 -10.60 -2.50 -7.72
CA THR A 84 -11.37 -2.26 -8.96
C THR A 84 -10.56 -2.70 -10.18
N THR A 85 -9.25 -2.43 -10.17
CA THR A 85 -8.33 -2.84 -11.23
C THR A 85 -8.21 -4.36 -11.25
N LEU A 86 -8.01 -5.01 -10.10
CA LEU A 86 -7.92 -6.47 -10.01
C LEU A 86 -9.16 -7.15 -10.56
N LYS A 87 -10.37 -6.70 -10.18
CA LYS A 87 -11.64 -7.23 -10.73
C LYS A 87 -11.71 -7.09 -12.25
N SER A 88 -11.26 -5.96 -12.78
CA SER A 88 -11.26 -5.70 -14.23
C SER A 88 -10.24 -6.58 -14.96
N GLU A 89 -9.03 -6.73 -14.40
CA GLU A 89 -7.96 -7.51 -15.02
C GLU A 89 -8.23 -9.01 -14.95
N MET A 90 -8.75 -9.52 -13.83
CA MET A 90 -9.12 -10.93 -13.67
C MET A 90 -10.28 -11.39 -14.57
N ALA A 91 -11.09 -10.45 -15.08
CA ALA A 91 -12.15 -10.75 -16.03
C ALA A 91 -11.66 -10.88 -17.50
N LYS A 92 -10.38 -10.60 -17.77
CA LYS A 92 -9.79 -10.69 -19.11
C LYS A 92 -9.36 -12.12 -19.44
N THR A 93 -9.22 -12.43 -20.74
CA THR A 93 -8.64 -13.69 -21.20
C THR A 93 -7.15 -13.79 -20.80
N ASP A 94 -6.45 -12.66 -20.81
CA ASP A 94 -5.07 -12.52 -20.36
C ASP A 94 -5.11 -11.86 -18.97
N ALA A 95 -5.41 -12.65 -17.96
CA ALA A 95 -5.51 -12.20 -16.58
C ALA A 95 -4.14 -12.23 -15.88
N PRO A 96 -3.93 -11.43 -14.82
CA PRO A 96 -2.72 -11.51 -14.02
C PRO A 96 -2.42 -12.93 -13.52
N THR A 97 -1.17 -13.35 -13.66
CA THR A 97 -0.68 -14.63 -13.11
C THR A 97 -0.19 -14.46 -11.68
N LEU A 98 0.29 -13.23 -11.34
CA LEU A 98 0.68 -12.80 -9.99
C LEU A 98 -0.16 -11.58 -9.60
N PHE A 99 -0.82 -11.64 -8.47
CA PHE A 99 -1.62 -10.55 -7.91
C PHE A 99 -1.47 -10.48 -6.39
N GLN A 100 -2.09 -9.50 -5.76
CA GLN A 100 -1.98 -9.28 -4.31
C GLN A 100 -3.36 -9.24 -3.66
N VAL A 101 -3.43 -9.71 -2.42
CA VAL A 101 -4.62 -9.58 -1.57
C VAL A 101 -4.23 -8.99 -0.22
N ASN A 102 -5.17 -8.25 0.38
CA ASN A 102 -4.98 -7.64 1.70
C ASN A 102 -5.40 -8.62 2.79
N GLY A 103 -4.51 -9.54 3.14
CA GLY A 103 -4.72 -10.49 4.22
C GLY A 103 -5.98 -11.37 4.06
N PRO A 104 -6.51 -11.91 5.16
CA PRO A 104 -7.70 -12.78 5.14
C PRO A 104 -8.95 -12.12 4.56
N VAL A 105 -9.11 -10.81 4.74
CA VAL A 105 -10.27 -10.07 4.18
C VAL A 105 -10.24 -10.07 2.65
N GLY A 106 -9.08 -9.74 2.06
CA GLY A 106 -8.90 -9.82 0.62
C GLY A 106 -8.97 -11.26 0.12
N LEU A 107 -8.43 -12.22 0.87
CA LEU A 107 -8.48 -13.63 0.53
C LEU A 107 -9.93 -14.15 0.43
N ALA A 108 -10.83 -13.73 1.31
CA ALA A 108 -12.22 -14.15 1.27
C ALA A 108 -12.89 -13.90 -0.10
N ALA A 109 -12.52 -12.80 -0.77
CA ALA A 109 -13.02 -12.47 -2.11
C ALA A 109 -12.29 -13.20 -3.26
N TRP A 110 -11.03 -13.62 -3.05
CA TRP A 110 -10.14 -14.10 -4.11
C TRP A 110 -9.63 -15.53 -3.93
N LYS A 111 -9.96 -16.24 -2.83
CA LYS A 111 -9.47 -17.61 -2.55
C LYS A 111 -9.67 -18.60 -3.69
N ASP A 112 -10.77 -18.43 -4.44
CA ASP A 112 -11.09 -19.28 -5.58
C ASP A 112 -10.18 -19.08 -6.79
N TYR A 113 -9.35 -18.06 -6.78
CA TYR A 113 -8.33 -17.79 -7.79
C TYR A 113 -6.91 -18.12 -7.31
N CYS A 114 -6.72 -18.37 -6.01
CA CYS A 114 -5.38 -18.60 -5.46
C CYS A 114 -4.89 -20.04 -5.71
N TYR A 115 -3.69 -20.14 -6.24
CA TYR A 115 -2.95 -21.38 -6.34
C TYR A 115 -2.42 -21.79 -4.96
N ASP A 116 -2.38 -23.10 -4.68
CA ASP A 116 -1.86 -23.61 -3.42
C ASP A 116 -0.32 -23.59 -3.42
N LEU A 117 0.26 -22.71 -2.64
CA LEU A 117 1.70 -22.53 -2.49
C LEU A 117 2.33 -23.48 -1.46
N THR A 118 1.54 -24.35 -0.80
CA THR A 118 2.03 -25.27 0.22
C THR A 118 3.15 -26.15 -0.35
N GLY A 119 4.31 -26.13 0.31
CA GLY A 119 5.48 -26.92 -0.09
C GLY A 119 6.21 -26.41 -1.34
N SER A 120 5.85 -25.25 -1.88
CA SER A 120 6.59 -24.60 -2.96
C SER A 120 7.97 -24.12 -2.50
N ASP A 121 8.88 -23.93 -3.47
CA ASP A 121 10.25 -23.49 -3.17
C ASP A 121 10.24 -22.11 -2.49
N ILE A 122 9.38 -21.18 -2.93
CA ILE A 122 9.26 -19.86 -2.29
C ILE A 122 8.72 -19.95 -0.87
N ALA A 123 7.73 -20.79 -0.58
CA ALA A 123 7.21 -20.99 0.77
C ALA A 123 8.32 -21.49 1.71
N SER A 124 9.24 -22.32 1.21
CA SER A 124 10.40 -22.80 1.97
C SER A 124 11.37 -21.69 2.39
N GLN A 125 11.31 -20.51 1.75
CA GLN A 125 12.20 -19.38 2.05
C GLN A 125 11.65 -18.45 3.14
N LEU A 126 10.40 -18.58 3.56
CA LEU A 126 9.84 -17.76 4.65
C LEU A 126 10.65 -17.93 5.94
N THR A 127 10.80 -16.82 6.67
CA THR A 127 11.46 -16.78 7.99
C THR A 127 10.51 -17.17 9.12
N SER A 128 9.19 -17.00 8.92
CA SER A 128 8.14 -17.34 9.88
C SER A 128 6.85 -17.72 9.13
N GLU A 129 6.06 -18.61 9.74
CA GLU A 129 4.73 -19.00 9.23
C GLU A 129 3.69 -17.86 9.31
N GLU A 130 3.94 -16.82 10.09
CA GLU A 130 3.07 -15.64 10.17
C GLU A 130 2.96 -14.86 8.85
N PHE A 131 3.92 -15.05 7.94
CA PHE A 131 3.89 -14.47 6.60
C PHE A 131 3.19 -15.35 5.57
N ALA A 132 2.62 -16.47 5.99
CA ALA A 132 1.79 -17.33 5.16
C ALA A 132 0.30 -16.94 5.30
N LEU A 133 -0.35 -16.67 4.18
CA LEU A 133 -1.80 -16.43 4.16
C LEU A 133 -2.51 -17.76 3.88
N MET A 134 -3.18 -18.28 4.90
CA MET A 134 -3.77 -19.61 4.86
C MET A 134 -5.26 -19.59 4.50
N ASP A 135 -5.68 -20.56 3.67
CA ASP A 135 -7.08 -20.94 3.43
C ASP A 135 -7.25 -22.41 3.90
N GLY A 136 -7.65 -22.60 5.14
CA GLY A 136 -7.60 -23.90 5.80
C GLY A 136 -6.18 -24.45 5.86
N ASP A 137 -5.93 -25.61 5.26
CA ASP A 137 -4.59 -26.25 5.22
C ASP A 137 -3.72 -25.80 4.02
N LYS A 138 -4.25 -24.89 3.17
CA LYS A 138 -3.56 -24.43 1.96
C LYS A 138 -2.95 -23.06 2.18
N MET A 139 -1.74 -22.87 1.67
CA MET A 139 -1.11 -21.55 1.61
C MET A 139 -1.58 -20.84 0.34
N ALA A 140 -2.56 -19.95 0.47
CA ALA A 140 -3.16 -19.20 -0.62
C ALA A 140 -2.32 -17.98 -1.05
N GLY A 141 -1.45 -17.49 -0.19
CA GLY A 141 -0.59 -16.34 -0.48
C GLY A 141 0.61 -16.24 0.46
N ILE A 142 1.56 -15.38 0.10
CA ILE A 142 2.81 -15.14 0.84
C ILE A 142 3.00 -13.64 1.04
N GLY A 143 3.17 -13.20 2.30
CA GLY A 143 3.61 -11.86 2.61
C GLY A 143 5.00 -11.60 2.04
N TYR A 144 5.17 -10.57 1.23
CA TYR A 144 6.44 -10.33 0.55
C TYR A 144 7.18 -9.10 1.07
N VAL A 145 6.55 -8.28 1.88
CA VAL A 145 7.14 -7.08 2.46
C VAL A 145 6.63 -6.85 3.88
N ILE A 146 7.54 -6.49 4.78
CA ILE A 146 7.24 -5.96 6.11
C ILE A 146 7.41 -4.45 6.03
N GLU A 147 6.44 -3.71 6.53
CA GLU A 147 6.46 -2.25 6.53
C GLU A 147 6.19 -1.71 7.93
N THR A 148 6.64 -0.48 8.14
CA THR A 148 6.43 0.24 9.40
C THR A 148 5.87 1.62 9.11
N TYR A 149 5.01 2.13 9.98
CA TYR A 149 4.52 3.50 9.91
C TYR A 149 4.45 4.15 11.29
N GLY A 150 4.45 5.47 11.24
CA GLY A 150 4.41 6.33 12.40
C GLY A 150 4.19 7.78 11.99
N ILE A 151 4.84 8.70 12.67
CA ILE A 151 4.86 10.11 12.35
C ILE A 151 6.26 10.47 11.87
N ILE A 152 6.45 10.60 10.55
CA ILE A 152 7.68 11.13 9.97
C ILE A 152 7.79 12.60 10.36
N TYR A 153 8.96 13.06 10.74
CA TYR A 153 9.15 14.48 11.07
C TYR A 153 10.46 15.06 10.54
N ASN A 154 10.39 16.35 10.24
CA ASN A 154 11.53 17.18 9.84
C ASN A 154 12.23 17.72 11.10
N LYS A 155 13.45 17.23 11.35
CA LYS A 155 14.24 17.58 12.55
C LYS A 155 14.52 19.08 12.63
N ALA A 156 14.87 19.71 11.50
CA ALA A 156 15.22 21.13 11.46
C ALA A 156 14.02 22.03 11.81
N LEU A 157 12.82 21.70 11.31
CA LEU A 157 11.61 22.45 11.64
C LEU A 157 11.21 22.25 13.11
N LEU A 158 11.36 21.02 13.64
CA LEU A 158 11.10 20.75 15.05
C LEU A 158 12.05 21.54 15.96
N GLU A 159 13.34 21.60 15.64
CA GLU A 159 14.34 22.43 16.35
C GLU A 159 14.04 23.93 16.22
N GLN A 160 13.63 24.41 15.04
CA GLN A 160 13.22 25.79 14.83
C GLN A 160 12.01 26.17 15.69
N ALA A 161 11.10 25.20 15.94
CA ALA A 161 9.99 25.39 16.87
C ALA A 161 10.42 25.36 18.35
N GLY A 162 11.67 24.99 18.64
CA GLY A 162 12.25 24.93 19.99
C GLY A 162 12.06 23.59 20.67
N TYR A 163 11.84 22.51 19.92
CA TYR A 163 11.63 21.17 20.43
C TYR A 163 12.62 20.17 19.83
N SER A 164 12.69 19.00 20.47
CA SER A 164 13.43 17.83 20.02
C SER A 164 12.58 16.56 20.17
N ALA A 165 13.05 15.44 19.65
CA ALA A 165 12.38 14.14 19.85
C ALA A 165 12.25 13.76 21.32
N ASP A 166 13.17 14.22 22.18
CA ASP A 166 13.14 13.95 23.62
C ASP A 166 11.95 14.60 24.34
N ASP A 167 11.35 15.61 23.73
CA ASP A 167 10.17 16.30 24.22
C ASP A 167 8.85 15.59 23.86
N ILE A 168 8.86 14.50 23.07
CA ILE A 168 7.68 13.82 22.55
C ILE A 168 7.77 12.32 22.89
N LYS A 169 7.21 11.92 24.02
CA LYS A 169 7.22 10.52 24.52
C LYS A 169 5.83 9.99 24.86
N SER A 170 4.80 10.80 24.60
CA SER A 170 3.40 10.50 24.87
C SER A 170 2.47 11.30 23.97
N PHE A 171 1.19 10.92 23.93
CA PHE A 171 0.15 11.72 23.29
C PHE A 171 0.07 13.16 23.88
N ALA A 172 0.18 13.26 25.20
CA ALA A 172 0.13 14.57 25.86
C ALA A 172 1.29 15.48 25.41
N ASP A 173 2.48 14.93 25.23
CA ASP A 173 3.63 15.68 24.73
C ASP A 173 3.45 16.08 23.26
N LEU A 174 3.04 15.13 22.40
CA LEU A 174 2.76 15.40 20.99
C LEU A 174 1.71 16.50 20.83
N LYS A 175 0.63 16.42 21.63
CA LYS A 175 -0.44 17.42 21.64
C LYS A 175 0.09 18.80 22.01
N LYS A 176 0.87 18.88 23.08
CA LYS A 176 1.47 20.14 23.53
C LYS A 176 2.35 20.76 22.43
N VAL A 177 3.20 19.98 21.79
CA VAL A 177 4.10 20.43 20.73
C VAL A 177 3.30 20.89 19.50
N ALA A 178 2.33 20.09 19.05
CA ALA A 178 1.53 20.42 17.87
C ALA A 178 0.66 21.68 18.07
N GLU A 179 0.03 21.81 19.24
CA GLU A 179 -0.79 22.99 19.56
C GLU A 179 0.06 24.27 19.69
N ASP A 180 1.28 24.18 20.26
CA ASP A 180 2.20 25.31 20.34
C ASP A 180 2.70 25.75 18.96
N ILE A 181 3.09 24.80 18.10
CA ILE A 181 3.49 25.09 16.70
C ILE A 181 2.34 25.79 15.97
N THR A 182 1.12 25.26 16.09
CA THR A 182 -0.07 25.82 15.46
C THR A 182 -0.37 27.24 15.97
N ALA A 183 -0.23 27.49 17.26
CA ALA A 183 -0.42 28.82 17.84
C ALA A 183 0.61 29.85 17.31
N ARG A 184 1.80 29.39 16.94
CA ARG A 184 2.88 30.24 16.41
C ARG A 184 3.11 30.09 14.90
N LYS A 185 2.18 29.46 14.15
CA LYS A 185 2.38 29.15 12.74
C LYS A 185 2.73 30.36 11.87
N ASP A 186 2.15 31.52 12.17
CA ASP A 186 2.43 32.77 11.43
C ASP A 186 3.85 33.29 11.69
N GLU A 187 4.40 33.06 12.89
CA GLU A 187 5.79 33.39 13.26
C GLU A 187 6.77 32.36 12.67
N LEU A 188 6.44 31.08 12.78
CA LEU A 188 7.31 29.97 12.36
C LEU A 188 7.34 29.79 10.85
N GLY A 189 6.24 30.10 10.15
CA GLY A 189 6.08 29.94 8.72
C GLY A 189 5.66 28.52 8.29
N PHE A 190 5.29 27.64 9.24
CA PHE A 190 4.84 26.27 8.98
C PHE A 190 3.81 25.81 10.02
N SER A 191 3.08 24.74 9.70
CA SER A 191 2.09 24.10 10.56
C SER A 191 2.69 22.88 11.30
N ALA A 192 1.97 22.34 12.29
CA ALA A 192 2.42 21.12 12.95
C ALA A 192 2.34 19.92 12.01
N PHE A 193 1.17 19.61 11.44
CA PHE A 193 0.97 18.48 10.54
C PHE A 193 0.74 18.92 9.10
N SER A 194 1.20 18.11 8.14
CA SER A 194 0.71 18.15 6.76
C SER A 194 -0.77 17.74 6.72
N SER A 195 -1.47 18.11 5.64
CA SER A 195 -2.93 17.94 5.57
C SER A 195 -3.40 16.48 5.57
N ALA A 196 -2.58 15.50 5.53
CA ALA A 196 -2.92 14.10 5.35
C ALA A 196 -4.27 13.92 4.63
N GLY A 197 -4.26 13.73 3.34
CA GLY A 197 -5.45 13.77 2.49
C GLY A 197 -6.55 12.80 2.92
N MET A 198 -7.80 13.26 2.83
CA MET A 198 -8.99 12.46 3.12
C MET A 198 -9.86 12.24 1.88
N ASP A 199 -9.35 12.48 0.69
CA ASP A 199 -10.03 12.03 -0.51
C ASP A 199 -10.12 10.48 -0.54
N GLY A 200 -11.00 9.93 -1.37
CA GLY A 200 -11.25 8.49 -1.39
C GLY A 200 -10.05 7.62 -1.77
N SER A 201 -8.96 8.20 -2.30
CA SER A 201 -7.70 7.50 -2.59
C SER A 201 -6.70 7.53 -1.43
N SER A 202 -6.92 8.39 -0.42
CA SER A 202 -5.92 8.73 0.60
C SER A 202 -6.40 8.57 2.04
N ASP A 203 -7.71 8.42 2.27
CA ASP A 203 -8.35 8.30 3.59
C ASP A 203 -7.97 7.03 4.37
N TRP A 204 -7.28 6.08 3.71
CA TRP A 204 -6.75 4.87 4.34
C TRP A 204 -5.82 5.18 5.53
N ARG A 205 -5.15 6.35 5.55
CA ARG A 205 -4.32 6.78 6.67
C ARG A 205 -5.11 6.87 7.97
N TYR A 206 -6.38 7.22 7.90
CA TYR A 206 -7.27 7.36 9.05
C TYR A 206 -8.10 6.11 9.30
N LYS A 207 -8.84 5.64 8.29
CA LYS A 207 -9.77 4.52 8.42
C LYS A 207 -9.11 3.15 8.60
N THR A 208 -7.80 3.04 8.27
CA THR A 208 -7.01 1.81 8.41
C THR A 208 -5.86 2.02 9.38
N HIS A 209 -4.88 2.85 9.03
CA HIS A 209 -3.64 2.98 9.78
C HIS A 209 -3.84 3.63 11.16
N LEU A 210 -4.57 4.73 11.25
CA LEU A 210 -4.86 5.35 12.55
C LEU A 210 -5.87 4.53 13.34
N ALA A 211 -6.89 3.94 12.68
CA ALA A 211 -7.86 3.04 13.28
C ALA A 211 -7.24 1.75 13.84
N ASN A 212 -6.08 1.34 13.35
CA ASN A 212 -5.33 0.20 13.87
C ASN A 212 -5.04 0.31 15.38
N LEU A 213 -4.72 1.52 15.85
CA LEU A 213 -4.29 1.70 17.24
C LEU A 213 -5.42 1.39 18.25
N PRO A 214 -6.64 1.98 18.17
CA PRO A 214 -7.71 1.61 19.09
C PRO A 214 -8.08 0.13 19.01
N ILE A 215 -8.00 -0.50 17.81
CA ILE A 215 -8.25 -1.95 17.64
C ILE A 215 -7.16 -2.75 18.36
N TYR A 216 -5.89 -2.46 18.10
CA TYR A 216 -4.76 -3.14 18.72
C TYR A 216 -4.82 -3.07 20.24
N PHE A 217 -5.03 -1.89 20.81
CA PHE A 217 -5.09 -1.73 22.27
C PHE A 217 -6.31 -2.43 22.87
N GLU A 218 -7.45 -2.47 22.19
CA GLU A 218 -8.60 -3.23 22.64
C GLU A 218 -8.30 -4.74 22.63
N TYR A 219 -7.66 -5.25 21.59
CA TYR A 219 -7.23 -6.64 21.53
C TYR A 219 -6.24 -7.01 22.63
N GLN A 220 -5.26 -6.15 22.90
CA GLN A 220 -4.32 -6.37 24.00
C GLN A 220 -5.02 -6.37 25.37
N ALA A 221 -5.96 -5.47 25.60
CA ALA A 221 -6.71 -5.38 26.86
C ALA A 221 -7.63 -6.59 27.07
N ASP A 222 -8.19 -7.13 26.00
CA ASP A 222 -9.10 -8.29 26.04
C ASP A 222 -8.36 -9.63 25.94
N GLY A 223 -7.06 -9.63 25.59
CA GLY A 223 -6.26 -10.86 25.38
C GLY A 223 -6.75 -11.68 24.19
N ILE A 224 -7.12 -11.01 23.09
CA ILE A 224 -7.63 -11.60 21.83
C ILE A 224 -6.80 -11.11 20.65
N ASP A 225 -6.89 -11.83 19.54
CA ASP A 225 -6.21 -11.46 18.27
C ASP A 225 -7.23 -11.08 17.16
N THR A 226 -8.51 -11.36 17.36
CA THR A 226 -9.60 -11.06 16.42
C THR A 226 -10.92 -11.01 17.14
N THR A 227 -11.96 -10.40 16.52
CA THR A 227 -13.31 -10.36 17.05
C THR A 227 -14.35 -10.19 15.94
N ASP A 228 -15.53 -10.77 16.12
CA ASP A 228 -16.69 -10.50 15.26
C ASP A 228 -17.46 -9.23 15.69
N ALA A 229 -17.15 -8.68 16.86
CA ALA A 229 -17.80 -7.48 17.41
C ALA A 229 -16.81 -6.66 18.24
N ILE A 230 -16.26 -5.63 17.64
CA ILE A 230 -15.39 -4.66 18.33
C ILE A 230 -16.23 -3.83 19.33
N LYS A 231 -15.67 -3.55 20.50
CA LYS A 231 -16.38 -2.79 21.56
C LYS A 231 -16.25 -1.27 21.36
N GLY A 232 -15.15 -0.83 20.72
CA GLY A 232 -14.83 0.58 20.58
C GLY A 232 -14.31 1.22 21.86
N THR A 233 -13.64 0.43 22.71
CA THR A 233 -13.14 0.85 24.03
C THR A 233 -12.27 2.12 23.97
N TYR A 234 -11.48 2.30 22.93
CA TYR A 234 -10.53 3.40 22.77
C TYR A 234 -10.90 4.39 21.66
N LEU A 235 -12.21 4.51 21.33
CA LEU A 235 -12.65 5.45 20.30
C LEU A 235 -12.58 6.92 20.72
N ASP A 236 -12.59 7.22 22.01
CA ASP A 236 -12.33 8.58 22.50
C ASP A 236 -10.84 8.97 22.31
N ASP A 237 -9.93 8.01 22.48
CA ASP A 237 -8.50 8.21 22.22
C ASP A 237 -8.21 8.33 20.73
N TYR A 238 -8.90 7.54 19.91
CA TYR A 238 -8.89 7.67 18.46
C TYR A 238 -9.39 9.06 18.01
N LYS A 239 -10.46 9.55 18.62
CA LYS A 239 -10.96 10.91 18.38
C LYS A 239 -9.90 11.96 18.72
N ASN A 240 -9.25 11.82 19.86
CA ASN A 240 -8.28 12.80 20.34
C ASN A 240 -7.10 12.95 19.38
N ILE A 241 -6.54 11.84 18.87
CA ILE A 241 -5.44 11.91 17.90
C ILE A 241 -5.92 12.37 16.51
N PHE A 242 -7.12 11.96 16.09
CA PHE A 242 -7.72 12.44 14.85
C PHE A 242 -7.96 13.96 14.89
N ASP A 243 -8.56 14.45 15.96
CA ASP A 243 -8.77 15.90 16.18
C ASP A 243 -7.42 16.65 16.22
N LEU A 244 -6.40 16.07 16.83
CA LEU A 244 -5.08 16.68 16.88
C LEU A 244 -4.53 16.89 15.47
N TYR A 245 -4.64 15.90 14.61
CA TYR A 245 -4.14 15.98 13.24
C TYR A 245 -4.93 17.01 12.42
N ILE A 246 -6.25 16.92 12.39
CA ILE A 246 -7.07 17.79 11.53
C ILE A 246 -7.06 19.25 11.95
N ASN A 247 -6.97 19.53 13.25
CA ASN A 247 -6.99 20.90 13.76
C ASN A 247 -5.62 21.59 13.78
N ASN A 248 -4.53 20.84 13.57
CA ASN A 248 -3.16 21.37 13.59
C ASN A 248 -2.44 21.16 12.25
N SER A 249 -3.19 21.00 11.17
CA SER A 249 -2.67 20.77 9.83
C SER A 249 -2.49 22.06 9.01
N THR A 250 -1.94 21.92 7.83
CA THR A 250 -1.70 22.99 6.85
C THR A 250 -2.98 23.62 6.31
N CYS A 251 -4.12 22.90 6.36
CA CYS A 251 -5.40 23.37 5.83
C CYS A 251 -6.53 23.26 6.85
N ASP A 252 -7.66 23.93 6.55
CA ASP A 252 -8.89 23.80 7.32
C ASP A 252 -9.42 22.36 7.25
N PRO A 253 -9.90 21.78 8.37
CA PRO A 253 -10.49 20.43 8.35
C PRO A 253 -11.57 20.21 7.28
N ALA A 254 -12.34 21.24 6.96
CA ALA A 254 -13.37 21.18 5.92
C ALA A 254 -12.82 20.98 4.49
N GLU A 255 -11.55 21.26 4.25
CA GLU A 255 -10.90 21.13 2.96
C GLU A 255 -10.25 19.74 2.76
N LEU A 256 -10.09 18.97 3.83
CA LEU A 256 -9.39 17.66 3.81
C LEU A 256 -10.00 16.65 2.84
N ALA A 257 -11.32 16.69 2.63
CA ALA A 257 -12.01 15.82 1.68
C ALA A 257 -11.54 16.00 0.22
N GLY A 258 -10.94 17.14 -0.10
CA GLY A 258 -10.38 17.45 -1.42
C GLY A 258 -8.85 17.29 -1.49
N LYS A 259 -8.20 16.93 -0.40
CA LYS A 259 -6.75 16.77 -0.33
C LYS A 259 -6.35 15.32 -0.59
N THR A 260 -5.36 15.14 -1.45
CA THR A 260 -4.77 13.84 -1.77
C THR A 260 -3.55 13.53 -0.90
N GLY A 261 -3.07 12.29 -0.92
CA GLY A 261 -1.80 11.92 -0.32
C GLY A 261 -0.61 12.65 -0.94
N ASP A 262 -0.69 12.98 -2.23
CA ASP A 262 0.34 13.74 -2.93
C ASP A 262 0.35 15.21 -2.46
N ASP A 263 -0.82 15.82 -2.21
CA ASP A 263 -0.88 17.16 -1.62
C ASP A 263 -0.18 17.17 -0.24
N SER A 264 -0.51 16.21 0.62
CA SER A 264 0.10 16.07 1.93
C SER A 264 1.63 15.86 1.87
N ARG A 265 2.10 15.01 0.95
CA ARG A 265 3.53 14.81 0.72
C ARG A 265 4.21 16.08 0.24
N ASN A 266 3.61 16.79 -0.72
CA ASN A 266 4.17 18.02 -1.27
C ASN A 266 4.26 19.13 -0.22
N GLU A 267 3.27 19.27 0.66
CA GLU A 267 3.31 20.20 1.79
C GLU A 267 4.51 19.90 2.71
N PHE A 268 4.77 18.61 3.01
CA PHE A 268 5.91 18.20 3.81
C PHE A 268 7.24 18.45 3.07
N LEU A 269 7.34 18.09 1.79
CA LEU A 269 8.52 18.33 0.95
C LEU A 269 8.87 19.82 0.82
N ASN A 270 7.85 20.69 0.87
CA ASN A 270 8.01 22.15 0.80
C ASN A 270 8.34 22.78 2.16
N ASN A 271 8.51 21.98 3.23
CA ASN A 271 8.71 22.46 4.60
C ASN A 271 7.52 23.27 5.16
N GLU A 272 6.29 22.96 4.74
CA GLU A 272 5.07 23.60 5.22
C GLU A 272 4.55 22.96 6.52
N ALA A 273 5.10 21.81 6.92
CA ALA A 273 4.73 21.08 8.13
C ALA A 273 5.92 20.35 8.76
N VAL A 274 5.89 20.24 10.11
CA VAL A 274 6.87 19.48 10.89
C VAL A 274 6.63 17.98 10.77
N PHE A 275 5.37 17.55 10.89
CA PHE A 275 4.94 16.15 11.03
C PHE A 275 4.15 15.69 9.81
N PHE A 276 4.44 14.44 9.39
CA PHE A 276 3.77 13.76 8.29
C PHE A 276 3.48 12.31 8.70
N GLN A 277 2.22 11.97 9.01
CA GLN A 277 1.87 10.58 9.31
C GLN A 277 1.93 9.75 8.03
N ASN A 278 2.92 8.87 7.96
CA ASN A 278 3.10 7.95 6.83
C ASN A 278 4.06 6.82 7.22
N GLY A 279 4.50 6.00 6.27
CA GLY A 279 5.31 4.83 6.54
C GLY A 279 6.58 4.70 5.71
N SER A 280 7.24 3.57 5.88
CA SER A 280 8.51 3.24 5.23
C SER A 280 8.45 3.29 3.70
N TRP A 281 7.28 3.09 3.10
CA TRP A 281 7.04 3.22 1.65
C TRP A 281 7.26 4.63 1.10
N GLU A 282 7.22 5.67 1.95
CA GLU A 282 7.47 7.05 1.53
C GLU A 282 8.97 7.39 1.40
N TYR A 283 9.86 6.54 1.88
CA TYR A 283 11.30 6.84 1.94
C TYR A 283 11.85 7.34 0.59
N ASN A 284 11.63 6.59 -0.49
CA ASN A 284 12.11 6.96 -1.82
C ASN A 284 11.42 8.20 -2.42
N ASN A 285 10.28 8.62 -1.88
CA ASN A 285 9.62 9.86 -2.27
C ASN A 285 10.22 11.08 -1.56
N LEU A 286 10.80 10.89 -0.38
CA LEU A 286 11.30 11.94 0.48
C LEU A 286 12.82 12.10 0.42
N VAL A 287 13.57 11.00 0.30
CA VAL A 287 15.03 10.92 0.42
C VAL A 287 15.64 10.35 -0.85
N GLY A 288 16.80 10.86 -1.24
CA GLY A 288 17.59 10.37 -2.39
C GLY A 288 17.97 11.45 -3.38
N ASP A 289 18.50 11.06 -4.52
CA ASP A 289 18.97 11.97 -5.56
C ASP A 289 17.81 12.84 -6.10
N GLY A 290 18.00 14.16 -6.03
CA GLY A 290 17.01 15.14 -6.46
C GLY A 290 15.84 15.34 -5.49
N LYS A 291 15.86 14.71 -4.32
CA LYS A 291 14.92 14.92 -3.22
C LYS A 291 15.43 16.01 -2.26
N PRO A 292 14.54 16.71 -1.55
CA PRO A 292 14.94 17.79 -0.64
C PRO A 292 15.58 17.30 0.67
N PHE A 293 15.38 16.02 1.05
CA PHE A 293 15.84 15.48 2.31
C PHE A 293 16.91 14.39 2.14
N THR A 294 17.71 14.26 3.18
CA THR A 294 18.67 13.17 3.42
C THR A 294 18.27 12.37 4.67
N ASP A 295 18.95 11.25 4.93
CA ASP A 295 18.77 10.46 6.16
C ASP A 295 19.00 11.27 7.45
N GLU A 296 19.78 12.35 7.36
CA GLU A 296 20.08 13.20 8.52
C GLU A 296 18.92 14.15 8.87
N ASP A 297 18.06 14.48 7.90
CA ASP A 297 17.02 15.49 8.05
C ASP A 297 15.73 14.92 8.68
N LEU A 298 15.48 13.64 8.47
CA LEU A 298 14.23 12.97 8.86
C LEU A 298 14.44 11.91 9.92
N THR A 299 13.37 11.54 10.57
CA THR A 299 13.20 10.31 11.36
C THR A 299 11.70 10.04 11.57
N MET A 300 11.34 9.07 12.43
CA MET A 300 9.94 8.70 12.67
C MET A 300 9.68 8.52 14.17
N LEU A 301 8.53 8.99 14.63
CA LEU A 301 7.99 8.77 15.99
C LEU A 301 6.87 7.73 15.97
N PRO A 302 6.66 6.98 17.05
CA PRO A 302 5.44 6.22 17.26
C PRO A 302 4.19 7.12 17.24
N ILE A 303 3.04 6.56 16.86
CA ILE A 303 1.77 7.25 16.98
C ILE A 303 1.21 6.99 18.38
N TYR A 304 1.32 7.96 19.25
CA TYR A 304 0.78 7.92 20.60
C TYR A 304 -0.70 8.34 20.61
N ILE A 305 -1.55 7.60 21.30
CA ILE A 305 -2.99 7.93 21.44
C ILE A 305 -3.45 8.09 22.90
N GLY A 306 -2.52 8.07 23.84
CA GLY A 306 -2.83 8.21 25.29
C GLY A 306 -3.17 6.88 25.95
N VAL A 307 -2.88 5.75 25.32
CA VAL A 307 -3.25 4.41 25.79
C VAL A 307 -2.01 3.52 25.92
N GLY A 308 -2.03 2.63 26.88
CA GLY A 308 -0.97 1.64 27.10
C GLY A 308 0.30 2.25 27.69
N ASP A 309 1.42 1.54 27.52
CA ASP A 309 2.74 1.98 27.98
C ASP A 309 3.45 2.76 26.85
N GLU A 310 3.02 4.01 26.63
CA GLU A 310 3.55 4.88 25.57
C GLU A 310 5.08 5.03 25.66
N ALA A 311 5.65 5.00 26.89
CA ALA A 311 7.08 5.08 27.06
C ALA A 311 7.84 3.92 26.44
N ASN A 312 7.21 2.76 26.27
CA ASN A 312 7.78 1.56 25.66
C ASN A 312 7.16 1.22 24.30
N GLN A 313 6.31 2.07 23.76
CA GLN A 313 5.70 1.86 22.44
C GLN A 313 6.72 2.07 21.32
N GLY A 314 6.71 1.17 20.33
CA GLY A 314 7.42 1.26 19.06
C GLY A 314 6.53 1.77 17.93
N LEU A 315 7.02 1.65 16.69
CA LEU A 315 6.26 1.98 15.48
C LEU A 315 5.16 0.93 15.22
N CYS A 316 4.25 1.25 14.31
CA CYS A 316 3.26 0.29 13.82
C CYS A 316 3.89 -0.56 12.72
N THR A 317 4.08 -1.87 12.96
CA THR A 317 4.85 -2.74 12.07
C THR A 317 4.07 -4.00 11.73
N GLY A 318 4.12 -4.42 10.46
CA GLY A 318 3.42 -5.61 9.99
C GLY A 318 3.47 -5.79 8.48
N THR A 319 2.59 -6.66 7.98
CA THR A 319 2.35 -6.88 6.55
C THR A 319 0.85 -6.96 6.28
N GLU A 320 0.41 -6.49 5.12
CA GLU A 320 -0.97 -6.66 4.67
C GLU A 320 -1.04 -7.17 3.23
N ASN A 321 0.06 -7.07 2.48
CA ASN A 321 0.10 -7.40 1.07
C ASN A 321 0.69 -8.79 0.87
N PHE A 322 -0.13 -9.70 0.37
CA PHE A 322 0.26 -11.08 0.11
C PHE A 322 0.23 -11.36 -1.38
N TRP A 323 1.34 -11.84 -1.92
CA TRP A 323 1.40 -12.37 -3.27
C TRP A 323 0.58 -13.62 -3.39
N CYS A 324 -0.33 -13.66 -4.37
CA CYS A 324 -1.13 -14.82 -4.76
C CYS A 324 -0.85 -15.14 -6.23
N VAL A 325 -0.75 -16.43 -6.56
CA VAL A 325 -0.61 -16.92 -7.92
C VAL A 325 -1.98 -17.33 -8.44
N ASN A 326 -2.32 -16.92 -9.66
CA ASN A 326 -3.60 -17.22 -10.27
C ASN A 326 -3.63 -18.69 -10.73
N LYS A 327 -4.45 -19.52 -10.08
CA LYS A 327 -4.59 -20.96 -10.42
C LYS A 327 -5.27 -21.21 -11.78
N GLU A 328 -5.96 -20.21 -12.34
CA GLU A 328 -6.62 -20.30 -13.65
C GLU A 328 -5.65 -20.01 -14.81
N ALA A 329 -4.43 -19.56 -14.53
CA ALA A 329 -3.37 -19.41 -15.52
C ALA A 329 -2.92 -20.78 -16.07
N SER A 330 -2.22 -20.79 -17.19
CA SER A 330 -1.64 -22.04 -17.73
C SER A 330 -0.60 -22.64 -16.76
N ALA A 331 -0.37 -23.94 -16.82
CA ALA A 331 0.64 -24.58 -15.97
C ALA A 331 2.03 -23.98 -16.18
N ASP A 332 2.36 -23.59 -17.41
CA ASP A 332 3.65 -22.96 -17.74
C ASP A 332 3.73 -21.52 -17.17
N ASP A 333 2.64 -20.76 -17.20
CA ASP A 333 2.58 -19.41 -16.62
C ASP A 333 2.63 -19.46 -15.08
N ILE A 334 1.98 -20.45 -14.47
CA ILE A 334 2.06 -20.68 -13.01
C ILE A 334 3.51 -20.96 -12.61
N GLN A 335 4.19 -21.89 -13.33
CA GLN A 335 5.58 -22.23 -13.02
C GLN A 335 6.50 -21.02 -13.22
N ALA A 336 6.34 -20.29 -14.33
CA ALA A 336 7.10 -19.06 -14.59
C ALA A 336 6.91 -18.02 -13.49
N THR A 337 5.68 -17.88 -12.96
CA THR A 337 5.35 -16.97 -11.87
C THR A 337 6.02 -17.40 -10.55
N LEU A 338 5.98 -18.70 -10.23
CA LEU A 338 6.66 -19.24 -9.04
C LEU A 338 8.18 -19.04 -9.13
N ASP A 339 8.78 -19.29 -10.31
CA ASP A 339 10.21 -19.09 -10.55
C ASP A 339 10.60 -17.60 -10.43
N PHE A 340 9.78 -16.69 -10.96
CA PHE A 340 9.97 -15.25 -10.81
C PHE A 340 9.92 -14.82 -9.35
N MET A 341 8.88 -15.23 -8.61
CA MET A 341 8.75 -14.92 -7.17
C MET A 341 9.95 -15.46 -6.38
N TYR A 342 10.37 -16.70 -6.66
CA TYR A 342 11.51 -17.34 -6.01
C TYR A 342 12.82 -16.58 -6.32
N TRP A 343 13.03 -16.20 -7.59
CA TRP A 343 14.19 -15.42 -8.01
C TRP A 343 14.24 -14.04 -7.30
N CYS A 344 13.11 -13.34 -7.21
CA CYS A 344 13.05 -12.05 -6.50
C CYS A 344 13.56 -12.13 -5.05
N VAL A 345 13.28 -13.24 -4.35
CA VAL A 345 13.61 -13.39 -2.93
C VAL A 345 14.86 -14.20 -2.63
N THR A 346 15.54 -14.72 -3.66
CA THR A 346 16.71 -15.61 -3.47
C THR A 346 17.94 -15.27 -4.30
N SER A 347 17.79 -14.60 -5.45
CA SER A 347 18.93 -14.15 -6.26
C SER A 347 19.62 -12.95 -5.62
N GLU A 348 20.86 -12.68 -6.00
CA GLU A 348 21.61 -11.51 -5.55
C GLU A 348 20.96 -10.23 -6.09
N GLU A 349 20.57 -10.24 -7.36
CA GLU A 349 19.94 -9.12 -8.06
C GLU A 349 18.55 -8.83 -7.51
N GLY A 350 17.70 -9.86 -7.37
CA GLY A 350 16.33 -9.72 -6.86
C GLY A 350 16.30 -9.18 -5.44
N THR A 351 17.07 -9.79 -4.53
CA THR A 351 17.11 -9.36 -3.12
C THR A 351 17.73 -7.98 -2.95
N ALA A 352 18.76 -7.63 -3.76
CA ALA A 352 19.36 -6.30 -3.76
C ALA A 352 18.37 -5.25 -4.27
N ALA A 353 17.63 -5.50 -5.36
CA ALA A 353 16.63 -4.58 -5.88
C ALA A 353 15.48 -4.36 -4.87
N MET A 354 14.97 -5.44 -4.27
CA MET A 354 13.91 -5.30 -3.25
C MET A 354 14.38 -4.49 -2.03
N ALA A 355 15.62 -4.68 -1.57
CA ALA A 355 16.12 -3.97 -0.40
C ALA A 355 16.58 -2.53 -0.73
N ASN A 356 17.41 -2.35 -1.77
CA ASN A 356 18.09 -1.08 -2.03
C ASN A 356 17.26 -0.12 -2.89
N ASP A 357 16.58 -0.65 -3.94
CA ASP A 357 15.87 0.19 -4.88
C ASP A 357 14.41 0.41 -4.45
N MET A 358 13.77 -0.61 -3.87
CA MET A 358 12.40 -0.53 -3.36
C MET A 358 12.34 -0.13 -1.87
N GLY A 359 13.42 -0.30 -1.12
CA GLY A 359 13.47 -0.02 0.32
C GLY A 359 12.72 -1.04 1.18
N PHE A 360 12.46 -2.24 0.65
CA PHE A 360 11.68 -3.28 1.31
C PHE A 360 12.46 -4.03 2.39
N VAL A 361 11.74 -4.46 3.41
CA VAL A 361 12.15 -5.57 4.29
C VAL A 361 11.34 -6.78 3.88
N ILE A 362 12.01 -7.80 3.35
CA ILE A 362 11.34 -9.00 2.89
C ILE A 362 11.44 -10.13 3.93
N PRO A 363 10.36 -10.88 4.21
CA PRO A 363 10.36 -11.93 5.24
C PRO A 363 10.96 -13.25 4.75
N PHE A 364 12.11 -13.21 4.06
CA PHE A 364 12.74 -14.37 3.45
C PHE A 364 14.17 -14.57 3.93
N LYS A 365 14.65 -15.83 3.92
CA LYS A 365 15.95 -16.25 4.48
C LYS A 365 17.16 -15.56 3.85
N LYS A 366 17.04 -15.08 2.61
CA LYS A 366 18.12 -14.39 1.89
C LYS A 366 17.93 -12.88 1.79
N ALA A 367 17.04 -12.32 2.62
CA ALA A 367 16.82 -10.89 2.67
C ALA A 367 18.15 -10.12 2.86
N VAL A 368 18.31 -9.07 2.09
CA VAL A 368 19.37 -8.07 2.27
C VAL A 368 18.83 -6.99 3.21
N GLU A 369 19.71 -6.44 4.05
CA GLU A 369 19.32 -5.33 4.94
C GLU A 369 18.94 -4.09 4.12
N SER A 370 17.75 -3.55 4.38
CA SER A 370 17.26 -2.36 3.69
C SER A 370 18.01 -1.10 4.14
N PRO A 371 18.45 -0.22 3.22
CA PRO A 371 19.04 1.07 3.57
C PRO A 371 18.01 2.09 4.06
N ASN A 372 16.73 1.80 3.95
CA ASN A 372 15.62 2.68 4.30
C ASN A 372 15.72 3.18 5.76
N LEU A 373 15.81 4.50 5.92
CA LEU A 373 15.94 5.15 7.22
C LEU A 373 14.83 4.74 8.19
N PHE A 374 13.58 4.68 7.73
CA PHE A 374 12.44 4.40 8.62
C PHE A 374 12.45 2.96 9.13
N VAL A 375 12.94 2.03 8.31
CA VAL A 375 13.22 0.65 8.73
C VAL A 375 14.34 0.62 9.78
N LYS A 376 15.40 1.39 9.59
CA LYS A 376 16.50 1.49 10.59
C LYS A 376 16.00 2.06 11.92
N VAL A 377 15.08 3.04 11.87
CA VAL A 377 14.44 3.59 13.08
C VAL A 377 13.62 2.54 13.82
N ASP A 378 12.81 1.74 13.10
CA ASP A 378 12.02 0.65 13.68
C ASP A 378 12.92 -0.41 14.34
N ASN A 379 13.97 -0.84 13.62
CA ASN A 379 14.96 -1.78 14.15
C ASN A 379 15.67 -1.24 15.41
N ALA A 380 16.00 0.06 15.43
CA ALA A 380 16.64 0.69 16.56
C ALA A 380 15.71 0.78 17.78
N LEU A 381 14.43 1.11 17.57
CA LEU A 381 13.43 1.12 18.63
C LEU A 381 13.20 -0.28 19.21
N THR A 382 13.08 -1.29 18.35
CA THR A 382 12.96 -2.70 18.76
C THR A 382 14.18 -3.17 19.54
N ALA A 383 15.39 -2.85 19.08
CA ALA A 383 16.65 -3.15 19.78
C ALA A 383 16.76 -2.44 21.15
N ALA A 384 16.14 -1.26 21.28
CA ALA A 384 16.02 -0.53 22.55
C ALA A 384 14.93 -1.08 23.47
N GLY A 385 14.25 -2.17 23.10
CA GLY A 385 13.21 -2.83 23.89
C GLY A 385 11.82 -2.19 23.77
N LYS A 386 11.59 -1.34 22.75
CA LYS A 386 10.25 -0.85 22.47
C LYS A 386 9.39 -1.95 21.83
N THR A 387 8.11 -1.94 22.14
CA THR A 387 7.14 -2.91 21.62
C THR A 387 6.45 -2.35 20.39
N PRO A 388 6.62 -2.96 19.20
CA PRO A 388 5.88 -2.56 18.01
C PRO A 388 4.37 -2.72 18.21
N VAL A 389 3.60 -1.82 17.61
CA VAL A 389 2.14 -1.97 17.47
C VAL A 389 1.88 -2.83 16.24
N ALA A 390 1.39 -4.05 16.45
CA ALA A 390 1.10 -4.96 15.34
C ALA A 390 -0.05 -4.44 14.47
N TRP A 391 0.02 -4.75 13.18
CA TRP A 391 -1.06 -4.44 12.24
C TRP A 391 -2.24 -5.40 12.44
N CYS A 392 -3.41 -4.83 12.73
CA CYS A 392 -4.67 -5.57 12.85
C CYS A 392 -5.52 -5.47 11.56
N PHE A 393 -4.95 -5.05 10.44
CA PHE A 393 -5.69 -4.81 9.20
C PHE A 393 -6.40 -6.05 8.69
N SER A 394 -5.77 -7.21 8.85
CA SER A 394 -6.29 -8.51 8.46
C SER A 394 -7.53 -8.95 9.27
N THR A 395 -7.80 -8.30 10.39
CA THR A 395 -8.96 -8.60 11.24
C THR A 395 -10.13 -7.65 11.03
N MET A 396 -9.92 -6.55 10.30
CA MET A 396 -10.99 -5.61 9.94
C MET A 396 -12.00 -6.32 9.04
N PRO A 397 -13.32 -6.20 9.27
CA PRO A 397 -14.28 -7.15 8.72
C PRO A 397 -14.47 -7.06 7.21
N SER A 398 -14.32 -5.88 6.58
CA SER A 398 -14.48 -5.73 5.13
C SER A 398 -13.99 -4.37 4.62
N GLU A 399 -13.82 -4.24 3.30
CA GLU A 399 -13.59 -2.95 2.65
C GLU A 399 -14.83 -2.02 2.78
N ASN A 400 -16.05 -2.57 2.88
CA ASN A 400 -17.25 -1.77 3.12
C ASN A 400 -17.20 -1.11 4.49
N TRP A 401 -16.75 -1.82 5.52
CA TRP A 401 -16.55 -1.27 6.86
C TRP A 401 -15.52 -0.13 6.82
N LYS A 402 -14.34 -0.34 6.22
CA LYS A 402 -13.30 0.68 6.08
C LYS A 402 -13.85 1.93 5.39
N ASN A 403 -14.58 1.77 4.29
CA ASN A 403 -15.17 2.87 3.54
C ASN A 403 -16.28 3.58 4.33
N GLY A 404 -17.06 2.86 5.12
CA GLY A 404 -18.06 3.44 6.03
C GLY A 404 -17.42 4.32 7.10
N VAL A 405 -16.36 3.83 7.74
CA VAL A 405 -15.57 4.60 8.73
C VAL A 405 -14.92 5.81 8.07
N GLY A 406 -14.28 5.65 6.92
CA GLY A 406 -13.65 6.75 6.17
C GLY A 406 -14.64 7.86 5.81
N SER A 407 -15.82 7.49 5.30
CA SER A 407 -16.88 8.45 4.97
C SER A 407 -17.39 9.21 6.20
N ALA A 408 -17.55 8.52 7.35
CA ALA A 408 -17.98 9.14 8.59
C ALA A 408 -16.91 10.10 9.14
N LEU A 409 -15.61 9.75 9.09
CA LEU A 409 -14.49 10.61 9.49
C LEU A 409 -14.40 11.86 8.61
N THR A 410 -14.56 11.70 7.30
CA THR A 410 -14.56 12.83 6.34
C THR A 410 -15.71 13.80 6.61
N ALA A 411 -16.91 13.27 6.86
CA ALA A 411 -18.07 14.09 7.22
C ALA A 411 -17.86 14.80 8.57
N TYR A 412 -17.26 14.12 9.55
CA TYR A 412 -16.92 14.71 10.85
C TYR A 412 -15.90 15.85 10.70
N ALA A 413 -14.80 15.64 9.98
CA ALA A 413 -13.80 16.67 9.73
C ALA A 413 -14.39 17.88 9.00
N ALA A 414 -15.31 17.66 8.06
CA ALA A 414 -16.01 18.71 7.34
C ALA A 414 -17.08 19.45 8.18
N GLY A 415 -17.32 19.05 9.42
CA GLY A 415 -18.37 19.60 10.28
C GLY A 415 -19.80 19.29 9.83
N THR A 416 -19.99 18.35 8.91
CA THR A 416 -21.28 17.90 8.38
C THR A 416 -21.78 16.60 9.03
N GLY A 417 -20.91 15.92 9.77
CA GLY A 417 -21.17 14.72 10.56
C GLY A 417 -20.86 14.89 12.04
N THR A 418 -21.14 13.86 12.83
CA THR A 418 -20.86 13.83 14.26
C THR A 418 -19.90 12.70 14.59
N TRP A 419 -19.20 12.79 15.74
CA TRP A 419 -18.37 11.68 16.20
C TRP A 419 -19.18 10.41 16.51
N ASP A 420 -20.43 10.55 17.00
CA ASP A 420 -21.31 9.42 17.22
C ASP A 420 -21.58 8.64 15.93
N ALA A 421 -21.62 9.31 14.77
CA ALA A 421 -21.73 8.64 13.48
C ALA A 421 -20.45 7.84 13.14
N VAL A 422 -19.27 8.33 13.52
CA VAL A 422 -18.01 7.59 13.40
C VAL A 422 -18.03 6.35 14.30
N VAL A 423 -18.46 6.51 15.56
CA VAL A 423 -18.61 5.38 16.51
C VAL A 423 -19.55 4.32 15.97
N SER A 424 -20.72 4.72 15.47
CA SER A 424 -21.67 3.75 14.87
C SER A 424 -21.11 3.08 13.63
N ALA A 425 -20.47 3.80 12.73
CA ALA A 425 -19.80 3.22 11.56
C ALA A 425 -18.71 2.22 11.98
N PHE A 426 -17.97 2.53 13.03
CA PHE A 426 -16.89 1.68 13.54
C PHE A 426 -17.44 0.43 14.23
N VAL A 427 -18.33 0.56 15.22
CA VAL A 427 -18.79 -0.53 16.09
C VAL A 427 -19.93 -1.32 15.45
N ASP A 428 -21.03 -0.64 15.09
CA ASP A 428 -22.21 -1.32 14.52
C ASP A 428 -21.91 -1.83 13.10
N GLY A 429 -21.09 -1.05 12.35
CA GLY A 429 -20.60 -1.43 11.03
C GLY A 429 -19.73 -2.70 11.10
N TRP A 430 -18.83 -2.80 12.09
CA TRP A 430 -17.99 -4.00 12.30
C TRP A 430 -18.86 -5.25 12.48
N ALA A 431 -19.76 -5.23 13.45
CA ALA A 431 -20.62 -6.36 13.74
C ALA A 431 -21.51 -6.75 12.53
N THR A 432 -21.97 -5.76 11.76
CA THR A 432 -22.78 -5.98 10.56
C THR A 432 -21.99 -6.72 9.49
N GLU A 433 -20.79 -6.24 9.16
CA GLU A 433 -19.96 -6.83 8.11
C GLU A 433 -19.39 -8.20 8.52
N ALA A 434 -19.02 -8.38 9.79
CA ALA A 434 -18.59 -9.67 10.31
C ALA A 434 -19.72 -10.72 10.19
N ALA A 435 -20.96 -10.35 10.51
CA ALA A 435 -22.11 -11.24 10.34
C ALA A 435 -22.38 -11.61 8.87
N LEU A 436 -22.16 -10.68 7.93
CA LEU A 436 -22.28 -10.96 6.50
C LEU A 436 -21.20 -11.95 6.01
N ASN A 437 -19.97 -11.80 6.48
CA ASN A 437 -18.87 -12.71 6.15
C ASN A 437 -19.11 -14.13 6.69
N ALA A 438 -19.69 -14.24 7.88
CA ALA A 438 -20.03 -15.55 8.48
C ALA A 438 -21.17 -16.28 7.75
N ALA A 439 -21.98 -15.57 6.97
CA ALA A 439 -23.12 -16.11 6.23
C ALA A 439 -22.77 -16.47 4.76
N ALA A 440 -21.60 -16.06 4.24
CA ALA A 440 -21.11 -16.31 2.88
C ALA A 440 -20.25 -17.56 2.78
#